data_88bb0631a1664a611d08301559f441b5
#
_entry.id   88bb0631a1664a611d08301559f441b5
#
_cell.length_a   1.000
_cell.length_b   1.000
_cell.length_c   1.000
_cell.angle_alpha   90.00
_cell.angle_beta   90.00
_cell.angle_gamma   90.00
#
_symmetry.space_group_name_H-M   'P 1'
#
loop_
_entity.id
_entity.type
_entity.pdbx_description
1 polymer ?
#
loop_
_entity_poly.entity_id
_entity_poly.type
_entity_poly.pdbx_seq_one_letter_code
_entity_poly.pdbx_strand_id
1 'polypeptide(L)'
;VPNYNTMGLAKASLEAYKELAEQVYGQKVDYKVTMGQALLGNEQLRASLQGVIRGARVVKTYPVGQFYVTEMELDFKQVYDLYQNAQPVRRVKSVKYY
;
A
#
# COMPACT_ATOMS: atom_id res chain seq x y z
N VAL A 1 -3.55 17.79 3.27
CA VAL A 1 -3.17 16.39 3.21
C VAL A 1 -2.72 16.05 1.83
N PRO A 2 -1.53 15.51 1.72
CA PRO A 2 -1.08 15.12 0.41
C PRO A 2 -2.02 14.10 -0.19
N ASN A 3 -2.11 14.17 -1.47
CA ASN A 3 -2.94 13.24 -2.17
C ASN A 3 -2.18 11.94 -2.35
N TYR A 4 -1.93 11.27 -1.28
CA TYR A 4 -1.15 10.06 -1.31
C TYR A 4 -1.97 8.84 -1.66
N ASN A 5 -3.23 9.03 -1.86
CA ASN A 5 -4.09 7.89 -2.17
C ASN A 5 -4.10 7.55 -3.66
N THR A 6 -3.35 8.28 -4.45
CA THR A 6 -3.26 7.96 -5.86
C THR A 6 -1.83 7.58 -6.19
N MET A 7 -1.61 6.33 -6.42
CA MET A 7 -0.33 5.81 -6.84
C MET A 7 -0.52 5.26 -8.23
N GLY A 8 -0.23 6.08 -9.21
CA GLY A 8 -0.50 5.72 -10.57
C GLY A 8 0.75 5.29 -11.30
N LEU A 9 0.60 4.33 -12.16
CA LEU A 9 1.68 3.87 -12.98
C LEU A 9 1.20 3.67 -14.39
N ALA A 10 2.09 3.94 -15.30
CA ALA A 10 1.76 3.89 -16.72
C ALA A 10 2.59 2.81 -17.38
N LYS A 11 2.20 1.57 -17.15
CA LYS A 11 2.91 0.42 -17.69
C LYS A 11 1.93 -0.67 -18.05
N ALA A 12 2.41 -1.73 -18.71
CA ALA A 12 1.56 -2.88 -18.94
C ALA A 12 1.11 -3.44 -17.59
N SER A 13 -0.05 -4.08 -17.61
CA SER A 13 -0.73 -4.43 -16.37
C SER A 13 0.13 -5.13 -15.35
N LEU A 14 0.85 -6.14 -15.77
CA LEU A 14 1.65 -6.91 -14.82
C LEU A 14 2.73 -6.07 -14.19
N GLU A 15 3.38 -5.24 -15.01
CA GLU A 15 4.42 -4.37 -14.49
C GLU A 15 3.85 -3.25 -13.65
N ALA A 16 2.65 -2.81 -13.98
CA ALA A 16 2.00 -1.79 -13.18
C ALA A 16 1.75 -2.28 -11.76
N TYR A 17 1.26 -3.51 -11.63
CA TYR A 17 1.09 -4.08 -10.30
C TYR A 17 2.40 -4.18 -9.54
N LYS A 18 3.43 -4.61 -10.24
CA LYS A 18 4.73 -4.77 -9.61
C LYS A 18 5.28 -3.44 -9.11
N GLU A 19 5.18 -2.43 -9.93
CA GLU A 19 5.69 -1.12 -9.54
C GLU A 19 4.81 -0.46 -8.49
N LEU A 20 3.51 -0.71 -8.56
CA LEU A 20 2.64 -0.21 -7.51
C LEU A 20 3.01 -0.84 -6.18
N ALA A 21 3.30 -2.13 -6.18
CA ALA A 21 3.73 -2.79 -4.96
C ALA A 21 5.02 -2.17 -4.43
N GLU A 22 5.96 -1.86 -5.32
CA GLU A 22 7.19 -1.23 -4.90
C GLU A 22 6.96 0.14 -4.29
N GLN A 23 6.04 0.90 -4.86
CA GLN A 23 5.70 2.18 -4.29
C GLN A 23 5.08 2.03 -2.91
N VAL A 24 4.21 1.05 -2.75
CA VAL A 24 3.58 0.79 -1.46
C VAL A 24 4.63 0.40 -0.42
N TYR A 25 5.55 -0.47 -0.81
CA TYR A 25 6.58 -0.91 0.12
C TYR A 25 7.47 0.24 0.56
N GLY A 26 7.67 1.22 -0.30
CA GLY A 26 8.52 2.36 0.03
C GLY A 26 7.83 3.45 0.83
N GLN A 27 6.52 3.34 1.02
CA GLN A 27 5.79 4.38 1.74
C GLN A 27 6.07 4.30 3.23
N LYS A 28 6.28 5.45 3.83
CA LYS A 28 6.44 5.50 5.27
C LYS A 28 5.09 5.41 5.94
N VAL A 29 5.00 4.51 6.87
CA VAL A 29 3.77 4.31 7.63
C VAL A 29 3.94 4.75 9.07
N ASP A 30 5.16 5.08 9.45
CA ASP A 30 5.46 5.61 10.75
C ASP A 30 6.77 6.37 10.62
N TYR A 31 7.21 6.98 11.70
CA TYR A 31 8.46 7.71 11.68
C TYR A 31 9.58 6.74 11.36
N LYS A 32 10.25 6.96 10.23
CA LYS A 32 11.40 6.15 9.80
C LYS A 32 11.05 4.68 9.54
N VAL A 33 9.78 4.34 9.43
CA VAL A 33 9.40 2.97 9.12
C VAL A 33 8.63 2.97 7.81
N THR A 34 9.10 2.18 6.85
CA THR A 34 8.38 1.99 5.61
C THR A 34 7.48 0.78 5.73
N MET A 35 6.52 0.69 4.82
CA MET A 35 5.63 -0.47 4.82
C MET A 35 6.42 -1.75 4.63
N GLY A 36 7.43 -1.73 3.76
CA GLY A 36 8.27 -2.92 3.55
C GLY A 36 8.94 -3.38 4.83
N GLN A 37 9.40 -2.44 5.64
CA GLN A 37 10.00 -2.80 6.92
C GLN A 37 8.97 -3.37 7.88
N ALA A 38 7.77 -2.84 7.83
CA ALA A 38 6.70 -3.32 8.71
C ALA A 38 6.28 -4.75 8.37
N LEU A 39 6.54 -5.18 7.14
CA LEU A 39 6.17 -6.55 6.74
C LEU A 39 7.15 -7.61 7.24
N LEU A 40 8.32 -7.20 7.67
CA LEU A 40 9.32 -8.17 8.08
C LEU A 40 8.80 -8.99 9.26
N GLY A 41 8.79 -10.29 9.07
CA GLY A 41 8.33 -11.19 10.12
C GLY A 41 6.83 -11.20 10.34
N ASN A 42 6.07 -10.57 9.44
CA ASN A 42 4.63 -10.53 9.62
C ASN A 42 3.94 -11.01 8.35
N GLU A 43 3.76 -12.30 8.25
CA GLU A 43 3.17 -12.91 7.06
C GLU A 43 1.70 -12.55 6.89
N GLN A 44 1.01 -12.35 7.99
CA GLN A 44 -0.40 -12.00 7.92
C GLN A 44 -0.58 -10.61 7.33
N LEU A 45 0.26 -9.68 7.75
CA LEU A 45 0.21 -8.34 7.19
C LEU A 45 0.59 -8.38 5.72
N ARG A 46 1.59 -9.18 5.36
CA ARG A 46 2.01 -9.32 3.98
C ARG A 46 0.88 -9.83 3.11
N ALA A 47 0.18 -10.85 3.58
CA ALA A 47 -0.92 -11.42 2.80
C ALA A 47 -2.05 -10.40 2.64
N SER A 48 -2.36 -9.66 3.69
CA SER A 48 -3.40 -8.65 3.63
C SER A 48 -3.02 -7.54 2.66
N LEU A 49 -1.77 -7.13 2.69
CA LEU A 49 -1.30 -6.08 1.80
C LEU A 49 -1.37 -6.53 0.34
N GLN A 50 -1.00 -7.77 0.08
CA GLN A 50 -1.09 -8.28 -1.28
C GLN A 50 -2.52 -8.27 -1.78
N GLY A 51 -3.47 -8.55 -0.90
CA GLY A 51 -4.88 -8.47 -1.27
C GLY A 51 -5.30 -7.06 -1.63
N VAL A 52 -4.84 -6.09 -0.87
CA VAL A 52 -5.16 -4.69 -1.15
C VAL A 52 -4.53 -4.26 -2.48
N ILE A 53 -3.30 -4.64 -2.73
CA ILE A 53 -2.63 -4.27 -3.97
C ILE A 53 -3.35 -4.89 -5.17
N ARG A 54 -3.76 -6.14 -5.07
CA ARG A 54 -4.50 -6.77 -6.16
C ARG A 54 -5.83 -6.09 -6.41
N GLY A 55 -6.38 -5.46 -5.40
CA GLY A 55 -7.62 -4.73 -5.56
C GLY A 55 -7.44 -3.31 -6.06
N ALA A 56 -6.23 -2.92 -6.41
CA ALA A 56 -6.00 -1.60 -6.97
C ALA A 56 -6.85 -1.41 -8.22
N ARG A 57 -7.33 -0.21 -8.40
CA ARG A 57 -8.24 0.08 -9.48
C ARG A 57 -7.48 0.48 -10.73
N VAL A 58 -7.87 -0.08 -11.85
CA VAL A 58 -7.37 0.36 -13.14
C VAL A 58 -8.17 1.58 -13.55
N VAL A 59 -7.49 2.70 -13.67
CA VAL A 59 -8.14 3.95 -14.03
C VAL A 59 -8.39 3.97 -15.52
N LYS A 60 -7.38 3.65 -16.30
CA LYS A 60 -7.52 3.58 -17.73
C LYS A 60 -6.36 2.83 -18.34
N THR A 61 -6.57 2.37 -19.55
CA THR A 61 -5.55 1.71 -20.34
C THR A 61 -5.60 2.29 -21.73
N TYR A 62 -4.45 2.64 -22.28
CA TYR A 62 -4.40 3.26 -23.57
C TYR A 62 -3.08 2.95 -24.26
N PRO A 63 -3.04 3.01 -25.56
CA PRO A 63 -1.80 2.76 -26.30
C PRO A 63 -0.93 4.00 -26.33
N VAL A 64 0.37 3.78 -26.26
CA VAL A 64 1.36 4.83 -26.48
C VAL A 64 2.45 4.23 -27.33
N GLY A 65 2.50 4.66 -28.59
CA GLY A 65 3.44 4.06 -29.54
C GLY A 65 3.14 2.58 -29.70
N GLN A 66 4.12 1.75 -29.40
CA GLN A 66 3.98 0.30 -29.51
C GLN A 66 3.62 -0.35 -28.18
N PHE A 67 3.37 0.46 -27.18
CA PHE A 67 3.14 -0.05 -25.83
C PHE A 67 1.74 0.28 -25.39
N TYR A 68 1.27 -0.47 -24.41
CA TYR A 68 0.07 -0.13 -23.70
C TYR A 68 0.43 0.38 -22.34
N VAL A 69 -0.26 1.42 -21.95
CA VAL A 69 -0.08 2.04 -20.65
C VAL A 69 -1.28 1.70 -19.82
N THR A 70 -1.05 1.23 -18.62
CA THR A 70 -2.12 0.99 -17.65
C THR A 70 -1.88 1.90 -16.47
N GLU A 71 -2.86 2.73 -16.17
CA GLU A 71 -2.81 3.57 -14.99
C GLU A 71 -3.67 2.95 -13.92
N MET A 72 -3.09 2.79 -12.76
CA MET A 72 -3.77 2.19 -11.63
C MET A 72 -3.71 3.15 -10.46
N GLU A 73 -4.64 2.99 -9.57
CA GLU A 73 -4.60 3.76 -8.34
C GLU A 73 -4.97 2.89 -7.16
N LEU A 74 -4.45 3.26 -6.03
CA LEU A 74 -4.70 2.58 -4.78
C LEU A 74 -4.80 3.64 -3.70
N ASP A 75 -5.83 3.53 -2.89
CA ASP A 75 -6.00 4.44 -1.77
C ASP A 75 -5.00 4.06 -0.68
N PHE A 76 -4.02 4.92 -0.48
CA PHE A 76 -3.00 4.63 0.51
C PHE A 76 -3.58 4.51 1.92
N LYS A 77 -4.74 5.09 2.15
CA LYS A 77 -5.37 4.94 3.45
C LYS A 77 -5.63 3.47 3.77
N GLN A 78 -5.98 2.68 2.76
CA GLN A 78 -6.17 1.25 2.99
C GLN A 78 -4.89 0.58 3.45
N VAL A 79 -3.77 0.99 2.87
CA VAL A 79 -2.47 0.45 3.25
C VAL A 79 -2.12 0.87 4.67
N TYR A 80 -2.31 2.14 4.96
CA TYR A 80 -2.00 2.66 6.27
C TYR A 80 -2.88 2.02 7.34
N ASP A 81 -4.14 1.80 7.03
CA ASP A 81 -5.05 1.17 7.98
C ASP A 81 -4.61 -0.27 8.28
N LEU A 82 -4.12 -0.97 7.27
CA LEU A 82 -3.58 -2.31 7.52
C LEU A 82 -2.44 -2.26 8.52
N TYR A 83 -1.55 -1.31 8.33
CA TYR A 83 -0.42 -1.16 9.24
C TYR A 83 -0.91 -0.84 10.65
N GLN A 84 -1.84 0.08 10.78
CA GLN A 84 -2.35 0.47 12.08
C GLN A 84 -3.01 -0.70 12.79
N ASN A 85 -3.78 -1.47 12.05
CA ASN A 85 -4.50 -2.59 12.64
C ASN A 85 -3.59 -3.75 13.00
N ALA A 86 -2.43 -3.82 12.36
CA ALA A 86 -1.48 -4.89 12.61
C ALA A 86 -0.56 -4.60 13.78
N GLN A 87 -0.60 -3.39 14.31
CA GLN A 87 0.27 -3.04 15.42
C GLN A 87 -0.09 -3.82 16.65
N PRO A 88 0.89 -4.23 17.42
CA PRO A 88 0.60 -4.85 18.70
C PRO A 88 -0.23 -3.90 19.53
N VAL A 89 -0.99 -4.46 20.39
CA VAL A 89 -1.79 -3.65 21.27
C VAL A 89 -0.87 -2.86 22.16
N ARG A 90 -0.74 -1.62 21.82
CA ARG A 90 0.08 -0.72 22.60
C ARG A 90 -0.73 0.38 23.23
N ARG A 91 -1.97 0.43 22.85
CA ARG A 91 -2.81 1.39 23.50
C ARG A 91 -2.92 1.01 24.94
N VAL A 92 -3.01 2.01 25.70
CA VAL A 92 -3.08 1.84 27.12
C VAL A 92 -4.48 1.45 27.45
N LYS A 93 -4.72 0.21 27.43
CA LYS A 93 -6.06 -0.26 27.65
C LYS A 93 -6.35 -0.55 29.09
N SER A 94 -5.36 -0.54 29.86
CA SER A 94 -5.57 -0.90 31.24
C SER A 94 -5.08 0.16 32.17
N VAL A 95 -5.12 1.35 31.71
CA VAL A 95 -4.73 2.41 32.58
C VAL A 95 -5.72 2.50 33.70
N LYS A 96 -5.22 2.37 34.85
CA LYS A 96 -6.03 2.46 36.03
C LYS A 96 -5.57 3.66 36.81
N TYR A 97 -6.50 4.41 37.19
CA TYR A 97 -6.20 5.58 37.98
C TYR A 97 -7.00 5.50 39.24
N TYR A 98 -6.34 5.65 40.25
CA TYR A 98 -6.98 5.50 41.56
C TYR A 98 -6.80 6.72 42.38
#